data_3c579af30612fc2bb60ebca3f5caaa88
#
_entry.id   3c579af30612fc2bb60ebca3f5caaa88
#
_cell.length_a   1.000
_cell.length_b   1.000
_cell.length_c   1.000
_cell.angle_alpha   90.00
_cell.angle_beta   90.00
_cell.angle_gamma   90.00
#
_symmetry.space_group_name_H-M   'P 1'
#
loop_
_entity.id
_entity.type
_entity.pdbx_description
1 polymer ?
#
loop_
_entity_poly.entity_id
_entity_poly.type
_entity_poly.pdbx_seq_one_letter_code
_entity_poly.pdbx_strand_id
1 'polypeptide(L)'
;WVEDPFTPHRVRDKGHNGWTLNTFMNHDIAREAQLSSAEVAALRLYTGPLYAPWNNALRNSRADLSSIEQWGTCISVLYSAIFKLSFLSKKATVYRGVNESRYKLPNSFTDHQSGKEFAGGVELAFMSTSTDINVAAEYARRGTNPSNCSIFEIPFDAGSRGANVQWVSQYPYECELIYPPCTYLTCENVTTRKEGNLAGIRCLSVRATVSTARKEVDNIRTVKDKPHEDASNMDSAQVVVNIFENVICFVR
;
A
#
# COMPACT_ATOMS: atom_id res chain seq x y z
N TRP A 1 -14.56 -9.77 20.71
CA TRP A 1 -14.86 -9.48 19.30
C TRP A 1 -15.33 -8.02 19.23
N VAL A 2 -14.58 -7.17 18.61
CA VAL A 2 -15.03 -5.81 18.32
C VAL A 2 -15.51 -5.84 16.88
N GLU A 3 -16.82 -5.82 16.68
CA GLU A 3 -17.39 -5.57 15.36
C GLU A 3 -16.87 -4.22 14.87
N ASP A 4 -16.48 -4.16 13.59
CA ASP A 4 -16.17 -2.90 12.97
C ASP A 4 -17.44 -2.03 13.00
N PRO A 5 -17.46 -0.89 13.74
CA PRO A 5 -18.66 -0.09 13.89
C PRO A 5 -19.18 0.48 12.57
N PHE A 6 -18.38 0.43 11.50
CA PHE A 6 -18.74 0.93 10.18
C PHE A 6 -19.19 -0.16 9.20
N THR A 7 -18.97 -1.44 9.54
CA THR A 7 -19.33 -2.59 8.69
C THR A 7 -19.64 -3.81 9.57
N PRO A 8 -20.90 -3.96 10.07
CA PRO A 8 -21.31 -4.98 11.05
C PRO A 8 -21.09 -6.45 10.61
N HIS A 9 -20.86 -6.71 9.33
CA HIS A 9 -20.56 -8.05 8.80
C HIS A 9 -19.07 -8.33 8.67
N ARG A 10 -18.20 -7.38 9.01
CA ARG A 10 -16.76 -7.56 8.99
C ARG A 10 -16.29 -8.20 10.29
N VAL A 11 -16.12 -9.50 10.24
CA VAL A 11 -15.58 -10.25 11.36
C VAL A 11 -14.05 -10.09 11.37
N ARG A 12 -13.59 -9.27 12.31
CA ARG A 12 -12.17 -9.08 12.58
C ARG A 12 -11.54 -10.41 13.03
N ASP A 13 -10.31 -10.66 12.58
CA ASP A 13 -9.50 -11.83 12.95
C ASP A 13 -10.13 -13.19 12.58
N LYS A 14 -11.02 -13.24 11.59
CA LYS A 14 -11.59 -14.50 11.11
C LYS A 14 -10.49 -15.45 10.66
N GLY A 15 -10.38 -16.59 11.34
CA GLY A 15 -9.32 -17.59 11.08
C GLY A 15 -8.04 -17.38 11.91
N HIS A 16 -7.90 -16.26 12.64
CA HIS A 16 -6.73 -15.97 13.49
C HIS A 16 -7.08 -15.97 14.98
N ASN A 17 -8.17 -16.68 15.36
CA ASN A 17 -8.62 -16.73 16.75
C ASN A 17 -7.55 -17.34 17.66
N GLY A 18 -7.18 -16.62 18.72
CA GLY A 18 -6.17 -17.05 19.66
C GLY A 18 -4.73 -17.00 19.15
N TRP A 19 -4.49 -16.49 17.95
CA TRP A 19 -3.14 -16.28 17.43
C TRP A 19 -2.45 -15.15 18.20
N THR A 20 -1.23 -15.46 18.62
CA THR A 20 -0.32 -14.50 19.27
C THR A 20 0.69 -13.96 18.26
N LEU A 21 1.44 -12.94 18.64
CA LEU A 21 2.57 -12.46 17.83
C LEU A 21 3.54 -13.60 17.48
N ASN A 22 3.81 -14.47 18.46
CA ASN A 22 4.67 -15.64 18.24
C ASN A 22 4.10 -16.62 17.22
N THR A 23 2.78 -16.79 17.16
CA THR A 23 2.11 -17.61 16.14
C THR A 23 2.34 -17.03 14.75
N PHE A 24 2.17 -15.73 14.58
CA PHE A 24 2.44 -15.06 13.30
C PHE A 24 3.93 -15.10 12.92
N MET A 25 4.83 -14.95 13.88
CA MET A 25 6.29 -15.07 13.66
C MET A 25 6.70 -16.46 13.17
N ASN A 26 5.99 -17.50 13.60
CA ASN A 26 6.24 -18.88 13.19
C ASN A 26 5.54 -19.27 11.87
N HIS A 27 4.76 -18.38 11.28
CA HIS A 27 4.15 -18.60 9.96
C HIS A 27 5.21 -18.72 8.87
N ASP A 28 5.02 -19.62 7.90
CA ASP A 28 6.02 -19.90 6.87
C ASP A 28 6.43 -18.65 6.10
N ILE A 29 5.46 -17.79 5.73
CA ILE A 29 5.72 -16.54 5.02
C ILE A 29 6.59 -15.58 5.88
N ALA A 30 6.35 -15.49 7.19
CA ALA A 30 7.15 -14.63 8.07
C ALA A 30 8.61 -15.11 8.14
N ARG A 31 8.80 -16.42 8.21
CA ARG A 31 10.13 -17.05 8.25
C ARG A 31 10.85 -16.92 6.91
N GLU A 32 10.16 -17.17 5.80
CA GLU A 32 10.72 -17.06 4.45
C GLU A 32 11.15 -15.61 4.14
N ALA A 33 10.31 -14.62 4.51
CA ALA A 33 10.64 -13.20 4.38
C ALA A 33 11.62 -12.70 5.44
N GLN A 34 12.02 -13.52 6.42
CA GLN A 34 12.88 -13.14 7.53
C GLN A 34 12.37 -11.89 8.27
N LEU A 35 11.07 -11.87 8.58
CA LEU A 35 10.47 -10.74 9.30
C LEU A 35 10.86 -10.73 10.76
N SER A 36 11.14 -9.55 11.29
CA SER A 36 11.28 -9.31 12.73
C SER A 36 9.90 -9.23 13.40
N SER A 37 9.88 -9.36 14.74
CA SER A 37 8.64 -9.19 15.51
C SER A 37 8.03 -7.80 15.36
N ALA A 38 8.85 -6.77 15.24
CA ALA A 38 8.40 -5.41 14.97
C ALA A 38 7.71 -5.28 13.62
N GLU A 39 8.25 -5.92 12.57
CA GLU A 39 7.67 -5.92 11.23
C GLU A 39 6.32 -6.64 11.19
N VAL A 40 6.21 -7.80 11.83
CA VAL A 40 4.94 -8.54 11.95
C VAL A 40 3.92 -7.74 12.75
N ALA A 41 4.33 -7.10 13.86
CA ALA A 41 3.45 -6.23 14.63
C ALA A 41 2.97 -5.02 13.80
N ALA A 42 3.87 -4.36 13.05
CA ALA A 42 3.53 -3.23 12.20
C ALA A 42 2.50 -3.62 11.11
N LEU A 43 2.67 -4.77 10.46
CA LEU A 43 1.70 -5.31 9.50
C LEU A 43 0.32 -5.52 10.14
N ARG A 44 0.27 -6.15 11.32
CA ARG A 44 -0.97 -6.35 12.08
C ARG A 44 -1.66 -5.04 12.43
N LEU A 45 -0.90 -4.05 12.88
CA LEU A 45 -1.43 -2.74 13.28
C LEU A 45 -1.94 -1.96 12.05
N TYR A 46 -1.22 -2.02 10.94
CA TYR A 46 -1.61 -1.34 9.70
C TYR A 46 -2.89 -1.91 9.09
N THR A 47 -3.05 -3.23 9.05
CA THR A 47 -4.27 -3.88 8.53
C THR A 47 -5.49 -3.68 9.44
N GLY A 48 -5.31 -3.05 10.60
CA GLY A 48 -6.34 -2.56 11.52
C GLY A 48 -6.51 -1.04 11.40
N PRO A 49 -6.92 -0.36 12.47
CA PRO A 49 -7.26 1.06 12.42
C PRO A 49 -6.07 2.02 12.19
N LEU A 50 -4.83 1.57 12.41
CA LEU A 50 -3.66 2.44 12.31
C LEU A 50 -3.24 2.78 10.87
N TYR A 51 -3.83 2.16 9.85
CA TYR A 51 -3.61 2.61 8.47
C TYR A 51 -3.98 4.08 8.28
N ALA A 52 -5.00 4.57 8.97
CA ALA A 52 -5.50 5.93 8.78
C ALA A 52 -4.50 7.00 9.26
N PRO A 53 -4.02 7.02 10.52
CA PRO A 53 -3.02 8.00 10.96
C PRO A 53 -1.70 7.88 10.19
N TRP A 54 -1.22 6.67 9.86
CA TRP A 54 0.04 6.50 9.14
C TRP A 54 -0.05 7.01 7.70
N ASN A 55 -1.13 6.69 6.98
CA ASN A 55 -1.34 7.19 5.63
C ASN A 55 -1.61 8.70 5.59
N ASN A 56 -2.28 9.25 6.61
CA ASN A 56 -2.47 10.69 6.73
C ASN A 56 -1.13 11.40 6.96
N ALA A 57 -0.26 10.88 7.82
CA ALA A 57 1.08 11.42 8.02
C ALA A 57 1.88 11.47 6.71
N LEU A 58 1.85 10.39 5.93
CA LEU A 58 2.54 10.31 4.64
C LEU A 58 1.98 11.32 3.61
N ARG A 59 0.65 11.43 3.48
CA ARG A 59 0.02 12.34 2.51
C ARG A 59 0.19 13.81 2.88
N ASN A 60 0.26 14.12 4.17
CA ASN A 60 0.39 15.49 4.69
C ASN A 60 1.82 15.88 5.03
N SER A 61 2.81 15.05 4.76
CA SER A 61 4.21 15.24 5.15
C SER A 61 4.83 16.57 4.69
N ARG A 62 4.34 17.14 3.59
CA ARG A 62 4.78 18.47 3.11
C ARG A 62 4.21 19.64 3.94
N ALA A 63 3.06 19.45 4.57
CA ALA A 63 2.36 20.49 5.33
C ALA A 63 2.60 20.36 6.84
N ASP A 64 2.81 19.12 7.32
CA ASP A 64 2.95 18.82 8.75
C ASP A 64 3.99 17.71 8.95
N LEU A 65 5.20 18.13 9.35
CA LEU A 65 6.29 17.22 9.67
C LEU A 65 6.11 16.53 11.03
N SER A 66 5.36 17.11 11.95
CA SER A 66 5.17 16.57 13.31
C SER A 66 4.52 15.20 13.30
N SER A 67 3.58 14.97 12.37
CA SER A 67 2.95 13.66 12.19
C SER A 67 3.93 12.61 11.67
N ILE A 68 4.90 12.99 10.83
CA ILE A 68 5.99 12.10 10.37
C ILE A 68 6.93 11.78 11.53
N GLU A 69 7.30 12.76 12.35
CA GLU A 69 8.13 12.53 13.54
C GLU A 69 7.47 11.54 14.50
N GLN A 70 6.15 11.68 14.71
CA GLN A 70 5.39 10.77 15.56
C GLN A 70 5.35 9.32 15.03
N TRP A 71 5.16 9.13 13.72
CA TRP A 71 4.88 7.82 13.13
C TRP A 71 6.05 7.24 12.31
N GLY A 72 7.13 7.99 12.12
CA GLY A 72 8.23 7.65 11.22
C GLY A 72 8.83 6.27 11.46
N THR A 73 9.06 5.89 12.71
CA THR A 73 9.56 4.55 13.06
C THR A 73 8.59 3.45 12.63
N CYS A 74 7.30 3.61 12.91
CA CYS A 74 6.29 2.62 12.53
C CYS A 74 6.17 2.49 11.01
N ILE A 75 6.20 3.63 10.30
CA ILE A 75 6.17 3.70 8.85
C ILE A 75 7.39 3.01 8.24
N SER A 76 8.60 3.27 8.77
CA SER A 76 9.84 2.65 8.30
C SER A 76 9.85 1.14 8.51
N VAL A 77 9.39 0.66 9.65
CA VAL A 77 9.28 -0.77 9.97
C VAL A 77 8.26 -1.45 9.04
N LEU A 78 7.11 -0.82 8.81
CA LEU A 78 6.11 -1.33 7.87
C LEU A 78 6.64 -1.37 6.44
N TYR A 79 7.35 -0.32 6.02
CA TYR A 79 7.99 -0.27 4.69
C TYR A 79 8.97 -1.42 4.50
N SER A 80 9.82 -1.68 5.50
CA SER A 80 10.75 -2.82 5.48
C SER A 80 10.03 -4.16 5.35
N ALA A 81 8.94 -4.36 6.08
CA ALA A 81 8.13 -5.57 6.00
C ALA A 81 7.52 -5.76 4.61
N ILE A 82 6.91 -4.69 4.05
CA ILE A 82 6.31 -4.72 2.71
C ILE A 82 7.37 -4.99 1.64
N PHE A 83 8.54 -4.37 1.75
CA PHE A 83 9.64 -4.60 0.82
C PHE A 83 10.06 -6.07 0.82
N LYS A 84 10.30 -6.68 1.98
CA LYS A 84 10.68 -8.09 2.09
C LYS A 84 9.60 -9.03 1.52
N LEU A 85 8.34 -8.81 1.89
CA LEU A 85 7.21 -9.63 1.45
C LEU A 85 6.93 -9.51 -0.06
N SER A 86 7.26 -8.38 -0.67
CA SER A 86 7.02 -8.15 -2.09
C SER A 86 7.76 -9.15 -2.98
N PHE A 87 8.89 -9.69 -2.54
CA PHE A 87 9.64 -10.72 -3.28
C PHE A 87 8.97 -12.08 -3.27
N LEU A 88 8.07 -12.35 -2.32
CA LEU A 88 7.33 -13.60 -2.20
C LEU A 88 5.98 -13.56 -2.92
N SER A 89 5.54 -12.38 -3.34
CA SER A 89 4.22 -12.20 -3.96
C SER A 89 4.18 -12.75 -5.37
N LYS A 90 3.11 -13.50 -5.69
CA LYS A 90 2.91 -14.12 -7.00
C LYS A 90 2.19 -13.18 -7.95
N LYS A 91 2.38 -13.35 -9.27
CA LYS A 91 1.65 -12.59 -10.29
C LYS A 91 0.14 -12.70 -10.10
N ALA A 92 -0.55 -11.57 -10.17
CA ALA A 92 -1.99 -11.47 -10.06
C ALA A 92 -2.47 -10.17 -10.74
N THR A 93 -3.78 -10.01 -10.89
CA THR A 93 -4.39 -8.69 -11.05
C THR A 93 -4.94 -8.28 -9.70
N VAL A 94 -4.64 -7.07 -9.26
CA VAL A 94 -5.16 -6.51 -8.03
C VAL A 94 -6.04 -5.31 -8.32
N TYR A 95 -6.97 -5.05 -7.41
CA TYR A 95 -8.02 -4.05 -7.59
C TYR A 95 -8.00 -3.07 -6.42
N ARG A 96 -8.23 -1.79 -6.72
CA ARG A 96 -8.42 -0.75 -5.71
C ARG A 96 -9.67 0.04 -5.98
N GLY A 97 -10.60 0.04 -5.03
CA GLY A 97 -11.79 0.87 -5.07
C GLY A 97 -11.49 2.31 -4.68
N VAL A 98 -11.96 3.26 -5.49
CA VAL A 98 -11.86 4.69 -5.25
C VAL A 98 -13.26 5.29 -5.20
N ASN A 99 -13.58 5.92 -4.06
CA ASN A 99 -14.81 6.68 -3.87
C ASN A 99 -14.55 8.13 -4.29
N GLU A 100 -14.99 8.50 -5.50
CA GLU A 100 -14.73 9.82 -6.09
C GLU A 100 -15.56 10.94 -5.44
N SER A 101 -16.57 10.61 -4.64
CA SER A 101 -17.26 11.60 -3.81
C SER A 101 -16.40 12.12 -2.66
N ARG A 102 -15.43 11.32 -2.23
CA ARG A 102 -14.48 11.68 -1.15
C ARG A 102 -13.12 12.09 -1.68
N TYR A 103 -12.67 11.43 -2.76
CA TYR A 103 -11.32 11.59 -3.32
C TYR A 103 -11.42 11.71 -4.84
N LYS A 104 -11.81 12.91 -5.31
CA LYS A 104 -11.94 13.16 -6.74
C LYS A 104 -10.59 13.00 -7.43
N LEU A 105 -10.53 12.09 -8.39
CA LEU A 105 -9.37 11.96 -9.25
C LEU A 105 -9.20 13.25 -10.09
N PRO A 106 -7.98 13.82 -10.17
CA PRO A 106 -7.75 14.97 -11.04
C PRO A 106 -7.96 14.58 -12.50
N ASN A 107 -8.44 15.49 -13.32
CA ASN A 107 -8.65 15.24 -14.75
C ASN A 107 -7.38 14.75 -15.44
N SER A 108 -6.21 15.27 -15.02
CA SER A 108 -4.90 14.85 -15.52
C SER A 108 -4.57 13.37 -15.27
N PHE A 109 -5.30 12.71 -14.36
CA PHE A 109 -5.09 11.29 -14.10
C PHE A 109 -5.56 10.40 -15.25
N THR A 110 -6.58 10.83 -15.98
CA THR A 110 -7.21 10.07 -17.08
C THR A 110 -7.10 10.76 -18.45
N ASP A 111 -6.55 11.97 -18.50
CA ASP A 111 -6.48 12.76 -19.72
C ASP A 111 -5.24 12.42 -20.54
N HIS A 112 -5.44 11.63 -21.60
CA HIS A 112 -4.43 11.29 -22.59
C HIS A 112 -4.34 12.29 -23.76
N GLN A 113 -5.24 13.31 -23.82
CA GLN A 113 -5.39 14.16 -25.02
C GLN A 113 -4.66 15.50 -24.92
N SER A 114 -4.23 15.92 -23.73
CA SER A 114 -3.66 17.25 -23.49
C SER A 114 -2.21 17.44 -23.93
N GLY A 115 -1.68 16.57 -24.79
CA GLY A 115 -0.25 16.61 -25.21
C GLY A 115 0.74 16.33 -24.08
N LYS A 116 0.23 15.85 -22.96
CA LYS A 116 1.08 15.39 -21.84
C LYS A 116 1.50 13.96 -22.11
N GLU A 117 2.78 13.70 -22.00
CA GLU A 117 3.36 12.36 -22.16
C GLU A 117 2.90 11.36 -21.06
N PHE A 118 2.15 11.84 -20.04
CA PHE A 118 1.82 11.05 -18.86
C PHE A 118 0.43 11.37 -18.31
N ALA A 119 -0.44 10.35 -18.26
CA ALA A 119 -1.69 10.34 -17.51
C ALA A 119 -1.53 9.47 -16.28
N GLY A 120 -1.77 10.00 -15.07
CA GLY A 120 -1.58 9.26 -13.84
C GLY A 120 -1.27 10.14 -12.63
N GLY A 121 -0.63 9.55 -11.65
CA GLY A 121 -0.27 10.24 -10.40
C GLY A 121 0.65 9.42 -9.51
N VAL A 122 0.88 9.90 -8.30
CA VAL A 122 1.67 9.22 -7.27
C VAL A 122 0.81 9.02 -6.02
N GLU A 123 0.69 7.80 -5.54
CA GLU A 123 0.16 7.54 -4.20
C GLU A 123 1.27 7.73 -3.18
N LEU A 124 1.17 8.78 -2.39
CA LEU A 124 2.19 9.15 -1.39
C LEU A 124 2.20 8.22 -0.17
N ALA A 125 1.08 7.55 0.09
CA ALA A 125 0.92 6.65 1.23
C ALA A 125 1.03 5.17 0.81
N PHE A 126 0.96 4.28 1.79
CA PHE A 126 0.76 2.87 1.48
C PHE A 126 -0.57 2.67 0.75
N MET A 127 -0.54 1.87 -0.30
CA MET A 127 -1.72 1.63 -1.14
C MET A 127 -2.22 0.20 -0.96
N SER A 128 -3.32 0.06 -0.22
CA SER A 128 -4.03 -1.20 -0.09
C SER A 128 -4.81 -1.52 -1.35
N THR A 129 -4.73 -2.77 -1.79
CA THR A 129 -5.44 -3.36 -2.92
C THR A 129 -5.95 -4.74 -2.54
N SER A 130 -6.82 -5.32 -3.34
CA SER A 130 -7.33 -6.69 -3.14
C SER A 130 -7.21 -7.51 -4.41
N THR A 131 -7.03 -8.81 -4.29
CA THR A 131 -7.17 -9.74 -5.44
C THR A 131 -8.64 -10.02 -5.76
N ASP A 132 -9.58 -9.64 -4.90
CA ASP A 132 -11.02 -9.74 -5.13
C ASP A 132 -11.60 -8.39 -5.56
N ILE A 133 -12.08 -8.31 -6.80
CA ILE A 133 -12.72 -7.11 -7.35
C ILE A 133 -13.98 -6.70 -6.57
N ASN A 134 -14.69 -7.64 -5.95
CA ASN A 134 -15.89 -7.33 -5.19
C ASN A 134 -15.55 -6.56 -3.91
N VAL A 135 -14.44 -6.88 -3.26
CA VAL A 135 -13.90 -6.11 -2.13
C VAL A 135 -13.60 -4.67 -2.56
N ALA A 136 -12.91 -4.49 -3.68
CA ALA A 136 -12.63 -3.16 -4.22
C ALA A 136 -13.90 -2.38 -4.54
N ALA A 137 -14.91 -3.04 -5.14
CA ALA A 137 -16.20 -2.44 -5.45
C ALA A 137 -16.98 -2.02 -4.20
N GLU A 138 -16.94 -2.83 -3.14
CA GLU A 138 -17.55 -2.48 -1.85
C GLU A 138 -16.92 -1.20 -1.27
N TYR A 139 -15.59 -1.10 -1.30
CA TYR A 139 -14.88 0.11 -0.85
C TYR A 139 -15.23 1.35 -1.69
N ALA A 140 -15.30 1.21 -3.02
CA ALA A 140 -15.67 2.30 -3.91
C ALA A 140 -17.09 2.84 -3.63
N ARG A 141 -18.04 1.93 -3.35
CA ARG A 141 -19.47 2.26 -3.19
C ARG A 141 -19.84 2.84 -1.83
N ARG A 142 -18.99 2.83 -0.83
CA ARG A 142 -19.35 3.27 0.54
C ARG A 142 -19.96 4.66 0.57
N GLY A 143 -21.29 4.69 0.71
CA GLY A 143 -22.09 5.93 0.83
C GLY A 143 -22.12 6.79 -0.44
N THR A 144 -21.99 6.21 -1.64
CA THR A 144 -22.04 6.93 -2.90
C THR A 144 -22.69 6.14 -4.04
N ASN A 145 -23.07 6.84 -5.11
CA ASN A 145 -23.63 6.22 -6.31
C ASN A 145 -22.55 5.59 -7.19
N PRO A 146 -22.87 4.54 -7.97
CA PRO A 146 -21.92 3.88 -8.88
C PRO A 146 -21.19 4.81 -9.84
N SER A 147 -21.84 5.90 -10.29
CA SER A 147 -21.23 6.91 -11.19
C SER A 147 -20.08 7.69 -10.55
N ASN A 148 -19.99 7.69 -9.21
CA ASN A 148 -18.91 8.31 -8.44
C ASN A 148 -17.94 7.26 -7.89
N CYS A 149 -17.91 6.08 -8.52
CA CYS A 149 -17.04 4.99 -8.15
C CYS A 149 -16.07 4.68 -9.27
N SER A 150 -14.81 4.48 -8.91
CA SER A 150 -13.80 3.96 -9.82
C SER A 150 -13.13 2.74 -9.21
N ILE A 151 -12.71 1.81 -10.06
CA ILE A 151 -11.86 0.69 -9.68
C ILE A 151 -10.60 0.76 -10.53
N PHE A 152 -9.45 0.77 -9.87
CA PHE A 152 -8.17 0.55 -10.53
C PHE A 152 -7.98 -0.96 -10.70
N GLU A 153 -7.72 -1.39 -11.93
CA GLU A 153 -7.29 -2.74 -12.28
C GLU A 153 -5.78 -2.67 -12.51
N ILE A 154 -5.00 -3.27 -11.62
CA ILE A 154 -3.56 -3.14 -11.60
C ILE A 154 -2.95 -4.51 -11.88
N PRO A 155 -2.36 -4.74 -13.08
CA PRO A 155 -1.58 -5.93 -13.33
C PRO A 155 -0.36 -5.93 -12.40
N PHE A 156 -0.18 -7.04 -11.70
CA PHE A 156 0.89 -7.21 -10.75
C PHE A 156 1.98 -8.07 -11.38
N ASP A 157 3.15 -7.50 -11.60
CA ASP A 157 4.31 -8.16 -12.21
C ASP A 157 5.59 -8.02 -11.36
N ALA A 158 6.72 -8.46 -11.91
CA ALA A 158 8.00 -8.42 -11.22
C ALA A 158 8.51 -6.99 -10.94
N GLY A 159 8.03 -5.99 -11.68
CA GLY A 159 8.44 -4.58 -11.55
C GLY A 159 7.53 -3.75 -10.65
N SER A 160 6.31 -4.25 -10.38
CA SER A 160 5.27 -3.55 -9.63
C SER A 160 4.79 -4.37 -8.43
N ARG A 161 5.71 -4.79 -7.56
CA ARG A 161 5.38 -5.75 -6.50
C ARG A 161 4.80 -5.08 -5.26
N GLY A 162 3.53 -5.40 -4.96
CA GLY A 162 2.96 -5.23 -3.62
C GLY A 162 3.24 -6.45 -2.73
N ALA A 163 2.99 -6.32 -1.46
CA ALA A 163 3.15 -7.38 -0.46
C ALA A 163 1.80 -8.05 -0.16
N ASN A 164 1.70 -9.37 -0.29
CA ASN A 164 0.53 -10.10 0.21
C ASN A 164 0.57 -10.15 1.74
N VAL A 165 -0.42 -9.54 2.37
CA VAL A 165 -0.54 -9.45 3.83
C VAL A 165 -1.74 -10.23 4.38
N GLN A 166 -2.45 -10.99 3.55
CA GLN A 166 -3.64 -11.75 3.94
C GLN A 166 -3.39 -12.64 5.17
N TRP A 167 -2.23 -13.30 5.22
CA TRP A 167 -1.85 -14.23 6.29
C TRP A 167 -1.70 -13.56 7.67
N VAL A 168 -1.48 -12.26 7.70
CA VAL A 168 -1.27 -11.46 8.92
C VAL A 168 -2.36 -10.41 9.11
N SER A 169 -3.24 -10.20 8.13
CA SER A 169 -4.28 -9.18 8.17
C SER A 169 -5.28 -9.41 9.29
N GLN A 170 -5.79 -8.30 9.86
CA GLN A 170 -6.95 -8.34 10.76
C GLN A 170 -8.25 -8.68 10.00
N TYR A 171 -8.25 -8.56 8.65
CA TYR A 171 -9.36 -8.88 7.76
C TYR A 171 -8.90 -9.81 6.63
N PRO A 172 -8.58 -11.09 6.92
CA PRO A 172 -7.98 -12.02 5.94
C PRO A 172 -8.82 -12.25 4.68
N TYR A 173 -10.14 -12.08 4.77
CA TYR A 173 -11.08 -12.25 3.66
C TYR A 173 -10.99 -11.10 2.62
N GLU A 174 -10.32 -10.00 2.94
CA GLU A 174 -10.09 -8.91 1.99
C GLU A 174 -9.01 -9.24 0.95
N CYS A 175 -8.31 -10.35 1.12
CA CYS A 175 -7.25 -10.80 0.19
C CYS A 175 -6.27 -9.68 -0.15
N GLU A 176 -5.81 -8.98 0.90
CA GLU A 176 -5.11 -7.71 0.76
C GLU A 176 -3.67 -7.85 0.28
N LEU A 177 -3.32 -7.00 -0.70
CA LEU A 177 -1.94 -6.67 -1.06
C LEU A 177 -1.70 -5.18 -0.83
N ILE A 178 -0.51 -4.84 -0.29
CA ILE A 178 -0.14 -3.46 0.02
C ILE A 178 1.06 -3.06 -0.84
N TYR A 179 0.93 -1.94 -1.55
CA TYR A 179 2.04 -1.27 -2.22
C TYR A 179 2.73 -0.29 -1.28
N PRO A 180 4.05 -0.09 -1.43
CA PRO A 180 4.78 0.88 -0.62
C PRO A 180 4.37 2.32 -0.94
N PRO A 181 4.71 3.29 -0.07
CA PRO A 181 4.55 4.71 -0.35
C PRO A 181 5.28 5.14 -1.63
N CYS A 182 4.80 6.22 -2.21
CA CYS A 182 5.36 6.80 -3.44
C CYS A 182 5.27 5.86 -4.65
N THR A 183 4.24 5.01 -4.69
CA THR A 183 3.95 4.19 -5.86
C THR A 183 3.43 5.06 -7.00
N TYR A 184 4.10 4.99 -8.14
CA TYR A 184 3.71 5.65 -9.37
C TYR A 184 2.56 4.89 -10.03
N LEU A 185 1.52 5.61 -10.47
CA LEU A 185 0.33 5.07 -11.10
C LEU A 185 0.17 5.70 -12.48
N THR A 186 0.31 4.92 -13.54
CA THR A 186 0.04 5.35 -14.91
C THR A 186 -1.31 4.82 -15.35
N CYS A 187 -2.24 5.69 -15.72
CA CYS A 187 -3.52 5.30 -16.30
C CYS A 187 -3.32 4.95 -17.77
N GLU A 188 -3.63 3.73 -18.17
CA GLU A 188 -3.48 3.26 -19.55
C GLU A 188 -4.78 3.30 -20.32
N ASN A 189 -5.91 3.03 -19.66
CA ASN A 189 -7.23 3.00 -20.28
C ASN A 189 -8.34 3.24 -19.25
N VAL A 190 -9.46 3.73 -19.72
CA VAL A 190 -10.68 3.96 -18.92
C VAL A 190 -11.87 3.31 -19.62
N THR A 191 -12.57 2.44 -18.91
CA THR A 191 -13.80 1.78 -19.36
C THR A 191 -14.89 1.96 -18.32
N THR A 192 -16.16 1.75 -18.72
CA THR A 192 -17.28 1.70 -17.77
C THR A 192 -17.97 0.36 -17.90
N ARG A 193 -18.13 -0.34 -16.81
CA ARG A 193 -18.85 -1.62 -16.80
C ARG A 193 -20.33 -1.39 -17.08
N LYS A 194 -20.88 -2.10 -18.07
CA LYS A 194 -22.27 -1.94 -18.50
C LYS A 194 -23.23 -2.90 -17.81
N GLU A 195 -22.75 -4.02 -17.33
CA GLU A 195 -23.56 -5.13 -16.84
C GLU A 195 -23.02 -5.71 -15.51
N GLY A 196 -23.88 -6.50 -14.85
CA GLY A 196 -23.56 -7.22 -13.62
C GLY A 196 -23.52 -6.32 -12.38
N ASN A 197 -22.98 -6.87 -11.31
CA ASN A 197 -22.85 -6.19 -10.01
C ASN A 197 -21.88 -5.00 -10.02
N LEU A 198 -21.15 -4.78 -11.10
CA LEU A 198 -20.23 -3.64 -11.27
C LEU A 198 -20.77 -2.59 -12.27
N ALA A 199 -22.03 -2.72 -12.71
CA ALA A 199 -22.63 -1.79 -13.67
C ALA A 199 -22.54 -0.33 -13.17
N GLY A 200 -22.17 0.58 -14.08
CA GLY A 200 -21.98 2.01 -13.81
C GLY A 200 -20.66 2.39 -13.16
N ILE A 201 -19.82 1.44 -12.73
CA ILE A 201 -18.50 1.73 -12.17
C ILE A 201 -17.49 1.94 -13.29
N ARG A 202 -16.67 3.00 -13.16
CA ARG A 202 -15.51 3.24 -14.02
C ARG A 202 -14.37 2.29 -13.65
N CYS A 203 -13.85 1.56 -14.62
CA CYS A 203 -12.66 0.71 -14.45
C CYS A 203 -11.48 1.34 -15.18
N LEU A 204 -10.43 1.62 -14.46
CA LEU A 204 -9.20 2.20 -14.98
C LEU A 204 -8.13 1.11 -15.00
N SER A 205 -7.60 0.81 -16.18
CA SER A 205 -6.37 0.01 -16.30
C SER A 205 -5.20 0.89 -15.86
N VAL A 206 -4.54 0.51 -14.79
CA VAL A 206 -3.49 1.30 -14.16
C VAL A 206 -2.25 0.46 -13.99
N ARG A 207 -1.12 0.96 -14.49
CA ARG A 207 0.18 0.35 -14.20
C ARG A 207 0.77 0.99 -12.95
N ALA A 208 1.10 0.17 -11.95
CA ALA A 208 1.84 0.58 -10.79
C ALA A 208 3.35 0.40 -11.05
N THR A 209 4.14 1.40 -10.70
CA THR A 209 5.60 1.32 -10.72
C THR A 209 6.11 1.69 -9.34
N VAL A 210 6.82 0.76 -8.72
CA VAL A 210 7.48 0.98 -7.43
C VAL A 210 8.91 1.42 -7.71
N SER A 211 9.29 2.60 -7.22
CA SER A 211 10.68 3.05 -7.28
C SER A 211 11.52 2.09 -6.42
N THR A 212 12.18 1.16 -7.09
CA THR A 212 13.22 0.38 -6.44
C THR A 212 14.50 1.21 -6.50
N ALA A 213 14.82 1.89 -5.42
CA ALA A 213 16.16 2.43 -5.20
C ALA A 213 17.16 1.27 -5.02
N ARG A 214 17.30 0.46 -6.07
CA ARG A 214 18.15 -0.75 -6.09
C ARG A 214 19.61 -0.40 -5.79
N LYS A 215 20.06 0.80 -6.20
CA LYS A 215 21.41 1.29 -5.92
C LYS A 215 21.68 1.55 -4.43
N GLU A 216 20.67 1.93 -3.65
CA GLU A 216 20.85 2.19 -2.23
C GLU A 216 20.80 0.90 -1.38
N VAL A 217 20.00 -0.08 -1.78
CA VAL A 217 19.95 -1.38 -1.08
C VAL A 217 21.26 -2.15 -1.25
N ASP A 218 21.88 -2.08 -2.42
CA ASP A 218 23.21 -2.65 -2.65
C ASP A 218 24.29 -1.91 -1.85
N ASN A 219 24.16 -0.58 -1.67
CA ASN A 219 25.03 0.18 -0.79
C ASN A 219 24.83 -0.14 0.70
N ILE A 220 23.60 -0.42 1.14
CA ILE A 220 23.32 -0.86 2.51
C ILE A 220 23.88 -2.28 2.76
N ARG A 221 23.84 -3.17 1.77
CA ARG A 221 24.47 -4.50 1.87
C ARG A 221 25.99 -4.41 1.94
N THR A 222 26.60 -3.56 1.13
CA THR A 222 28.06 -3.33 1.16
C THR A 222 28.54 -2.61 2.42
N VAL A 223 27.68 -1.87 3.12
CA VAL A 223 28.00 -1.27 4.44
C VAL A 223 27.94 -2.30 5.57
N LYS A 224 27.11 -3.38 5.46
CA LYS A 224 27.08 -4.47 6.44
C LYS A 224 28.34 -5.34 6.42
N ASP A 225 29.09 -5.35 5.34
CA ASP A 225 30.37 -6.09 5.22
C ASP A 225 31.59 -5.30 5.69
N LYS A 226 31.42 -4.06 6.21
CA LYS A 226 32.48 -3.32 6.90
C LYS A 226 32.34 -3.49 8.42
N PRO A 227 33.42 -3.75 9.16
CA PRO A 227 33.35 -3.91 10.62
C PRO A 227 32.79 -2.64 11.27
N HIS A 228 31.88 -2.87 12.21
CA HIS A 228 31.12 -1.91 13.00
C HIS A 228 31.94 -0.71 13.48
N GLU A 229 31.70 0.45 12.90
CA GLU A 229 31.76 1.73 13.58
C GLU A 229 30.60 2.59 13.04
N ASP A 230 29.68 2.97 13.95
CA ASP A 230 28.63 4.01 13.81
C ASP A 230 27.41 3.80 12.92
N ALA A 231 26.79 2.61 12.91
CA ALA A 231 25.45 2.41 12.35
C ALA A 231 24.29 2.65 13.36
N SER A 232 24.57 3.15 14.57
CA SER A 232 23.58 3.26 15.66
C SER A 232 22.82 4.60 15.71
N ASN A 233 23.07 5.55 14.79
CA ASN A 233 22.52 6.92 14.87
C ASN A 233 21.90 7.47 13.59
N MET A 234 21.39 6.64 12.69
CA MET A 234 20.46 7.19 11.68
C MET A 234 19.06 7.29 12.30
N ASP A 235 18.63 8.51 12.57
CA ASP A 235 17.27 8.82 13.02
C ASP A 235 16.25 8.26 12.01
N SER A 236 15.25 7.55 12.52
CA SER A 236 14.18 6.95 11.70
C SER A 236 13.46 7.98 10.82
N ALA A 237 13.42 9.24 11.26
CA ALA A 237 12.92 10.37 10.49
C ALA A 237 13.77 10.62 9.24
N GLN A 238 15.09 10.47 9.31
CA GLN A 238 16.00 10.67 8.19
C GLN A 238 15.84 9.62 7.10
N VAL A 239 15.50 8.38 7.47
CA VAL A 239 15.19 7.31 6.49
C VAL A 239 13.92 7.65 5.69
N VAL A 240 12.88 8.14 6.37
CA VAL A 240 11.63 8.57 5.72
C VAL A 240 11.86 9.79 4.84
N VAL A 241 12.61 10.78 5.32
CA VAL A 241 12.98 11.99 4.54
C VAL A 241 13.79 11.60 3.31
N ASN A 242 14.76 10.69 3.41
CA ASN A 242 15.54 10.21 2.28
C ASN A 242 14.69 9.48 1.23
N ILE A 243 13.68 8.69 1.67
CA ILE A 243 12.70 8.07 0.75
C ILE A 243 11.93 9.16 0.00
N PHE A 244 11.50 10.23 0.68
CA PHE A 244 10.78 11.34 0.06
C PHE A 244 11.66 12.22 -0.83
N GLU A 245 12.88 12.55 -0.43
CA GLU A 245 13.79 13.40 -1.22
C GLU A 245 14.20 12.73 -2.53
N ASN A 246 14.46 11.42 -2.52
CA ASN A 246 14.81 10.69 -3.74
C ASN A 246 13.64 10.56 -4.72
N VAL A 247 12.38 10.55 -4.22
CA VAL A 247 11.19 10.55 -5.08
C VAL A 247 10.88 11.94 -5.65
N ILE A 248 11.17 13.01 -4.89
CA ILE A 248 10.94 14.41 -5.33
C ILE A 248 11.87 14.82 -6.47
N CYS A 249 13.09 14.26 -6.56
CA CYS A 249 14.02 14.52 -7.66
C CYS A 249 13.52 14.02 -9.03
N PHE A 250 12.55 13.09 -9.07
CA PHE A 250 11.99 12.57 -10.31
C PHE A 250 10.71 13.28 -10.81
N VAL A 251 10.17 14.22 -10.04
CA VAL A 251 8.89 14.92 -10.33
C VAL A 251 9.11 16.39 -10.77
N ARG A 252 10.35 16.81 -10.99
CA ARG A 252 10.67 18.12 -11.56
C ARG A 252 10.94 18.07 -13.04
#